data_85ab66256380ed04700f4a5ce59b547c
#
_entry.id   85ab66256380ed04700f4a5ce59b547c
#
_cell.length_a   1.000
_cell.length_b   1.000
_cell.length_c   1.000
_cell.angle_alpha   90.00
_cell.angle_beta   90.00
_cell.angle_gamma   90.00
#
_symmetry.space_group_name_H-M   'P 1'
#
loop_
_entity.id
_entity.type
_entity.pdbx_description
1 polymer ?
#
loop_
_entity_poly.entity_id
_entity_poly.type
_entity_poly.pdbx_seq_one_letter_code
_entity_poly.pdbx_strand_id
1 'polypeptide(L)'
;VAASAFAGTADLDCDLLVLGAGPGGYSAAFRAADLGLKVVLVERYASLGGVCLNVGCIPSKALLHVASVMDEVRHFADLGVSFAAPVVDNAKLLAHKNKVVGKLTGGLGAMAKMRKVTVVRGYGSFVDPHHLQVEETTGTSQDKTGKTQTIRFKQCIIAAGSQAMRLPF
;
A
#
# COMPACT_ATOMS: atom_id res chain seq x y z
N VAL A 1 23.23 -8.35 -22.44
CA VAL A 1 23.32 -9.59 -21.63
C VAL A 1 21.98 -10.27 -21.76
N ALA A 2 21.90 -11.41 -22.48
CA ALA A 2 20.67 -12.19 -22.54
C ALA A 2 20.36 -12.72 -21.12
N ALA A 3 19.21 -12.36 -20.55
CA ALA A 3 18.77 -12.94 -19.29
C ALA A 3 18.58 -14.45 -19.50
N SER A 4 19.19 -15.28 -18.67
CA SER A 4 18.97 -16.72 -18.70
C SER A 4 17.50 -17.00 -18.35
N ALA A 5 16.82 -17.81 -19.16
CA ALA A 5 15.46 -18.22 -18.88
C ALA A 5 15.42 -19.01 -17.55
N PHE A 6 14.41 -18.75 -16.73
CA PHE A 6 14.17 -19.52 -15.51
C PHE A 6 13.89 -20.97 -15.85
N ALA A 7 14.73 -21.88 -15.33
CA ALA A 7 14.64 -23.31 -15.60
C ALA A 7 13.82 -24.11 -14.57
N GLY A 8 13.26 -23.40 -13.56
CA GLY A 8 12.46 -24.02 -12.49
C GLY A 8 10.97 -24.09 -12.80
N THR A 9 10.20 -24.60 -11.83
CA THR A 9 8.74 -24.61 -11.86
C THR A 9 8.21 -23.39 -11.11
N ALA A 10 7.26 -22.66 -11.70
CA ALA A 10 6.58 -21.57 -11.01
C ALA A 10 5.53 -22.10 -10.03
N ASP A 11 5.45 -21.50 -8.85
CA ASP A 11 4.46 -21.83 -7.82
C ASP A 11 3.09 -21.23 -8.13
N LEU A 12 3.07 -20.09 -8.82
CA LEU A 12 1.87 -19.38 -9.25
C LEU A 12 1.99 -18.93 -10.71
N ASP A 13 0.84 -18.92 -11.40
CA ASP A 13 0.69 -18.37 -12.74
C ASP A 13 -0.37 -17.29 -12.76
N CYS A 14 -0.14 -16.20 -13.52
CA CYS A 14 -1.14 -15.16 -13.74
C CYS A 14 -1.05 -14.53 -15.14
N ASP A 15 -2.13 -13.85 -15.54
CA ASP A 15 -2.12 -13.03 -16.74
C ASP A 15 -1.39 -11.73 -16.50
N LEU A 16 -1.67 -11.09 -15.34
CA LEU A 16 -1.04 -9.85 -14.93
C LEU A 16 -0.46 -9.96 -13.52
N LEU A 17 0.82 -9.66 -13.41
CA LEU A 17 1.48 -9.40 -12.13
C LEU A 17 1.54 -7.90 -11.89
N VAL A 18 1.18 -7.46 -10.70
CA VAL A 18 1.36 -6.07 -10.26
C VAL A 18 2.33 -6.05 -9.08
N LEU A 19 3.46 -5.38 -9.23
CA LEU A 19 4.47 -5.25 -8.18
C LEU A 19 4.30 -3.93 -7.44
N GLY A 20 3.87 -4.01 -6.18
CA GLY A 20 3.58 -2.89 -5.31
C GLY A 20 2.09 -2.58 -5.22
N ALA A 21 1.56 -2.44 -3.99
CA ALA A 21 0.15 -2.21 -3.71
C ALA A 21 -0.16 -0.78 -3.21
N GLY A 22 0.60 0.20 -3.66
CA GLY A 22 0.25 1.62 -3.55
C GLY A 22 -0.91 2.00 -4.48
N PRO A 23 -1.34 3.29 -4.52
CA PRO A 23 -2.50 3.72 -5.30
C PRO A 23 -2.47 3.32 -6.78
N GLY A 24 -1.32 3.40 -7.43
CA GLY A 24 -1.17 2.93 -8.81
C GLY A 24 -1.33 1.41 -8.93
N GLY A 25 -0.75 0.65 -7.99
CA GLY A 25 -0.75 -0.81 -8.04
C GLY A 25 -2.11 -1.44 -7.76
N TYR A 26 -2.75 -1.10 -6.64
CA TYR A 26 -4.07 -1.68 -6.34
C TYR A 26 -5.13 -1.25 -7.36
N SER A 27 -5.06 -0.01 -7.87
CA SER A 27 -6.00 0.45 -8.90
C SER A 27 -5.85 -0.35 -10.19
N ALA A 28 -4.61 -0.58 -10.64
CA ALA A 28 -4.33 -1.39 -11.82
C ALA A 28 -4.77 -2.85 -11.61
N ALA A 29 -4.44 -3.44 -10.46
CA ALA A 29 -4.80 -4.82 -10.13
C ALA A 29 -6.32 -5.02 -10.10
N PHE A 30 -7.08 -4.11 -9.47
CA PHE A 30 -8.52 -4.20 -9.37
C PHE A 30 -9.19 -4.02 -10.74
N ARG A 31 -8.72 -3.04 -11.53
CA ARG A 31 -9.25 -2.85 -12.88
C ARG A 31 -8.97 -4.04 -13.78
N ALA A 32 -7.79 -4.62 -13.72
CA ALA A 32 -7.45 -5.81 -14.51
C ALA A 32 -8.31 -7.02 -14.12
N ALA A 33 -8.56 -7.20 -12.82
CA ALA A 33 -9.47 -8.26 -12.34
C ALA A 33 -10.92 -8.03 -12.80
N ASP A 34 -11.41 -6.78 -12.77
CA ASP A 34 -12.73 -6.41 -13.29
C ASP A 34 -12.86 -6.67 -14.80
N LEU A 35 -11.75 -6.69 -15.55
CA LEU A 35 -11.66 -7.06 -16.96
C LEU A 35 -11.51 -8.57 -17.18
N GLY A 36 -11.54 -9.39 -16.13
CA GLY A 36 -11.50 -10.85 -16.21
C GLY A 36 -10.09 -11.46 -16.23
N LEU A 37 -9.03 -10.67 -16.00
CA LEU A 37 -7.67 -11.21 -15.93
C LEU A 37 -7.42 -11.90 -14.59
N LYS A 38 -6.61 -12.97 -14.61
CA LYS A 38 -6.06 -13.58 -13.41
C LYS A 38 -4.90 -12.71 -12.90
N VAL A 39 -5.09 -12.04 -11.76
CA VAL A 39 -4.16 -11.03 -11.24
C VAL A 39 -3.48 -11.52 -9.97
N VAL A 40 -2.15 -11.33 -9.90
CA VAL A 40 -1.35 -11.43 -8.68
C VAL A 40 -0.82 -10.05 -8.33
N LEU A 41 -1.08 -9.60 -7.10
CA LEU A 41 -0.59 -8.35 -6.53
C LEU A 41 0.46 -8.65 -5.46
N VAL A 42 1.70 -8.21 -5.69
CA VAL A 42 2.82 -8.44 -4.76
C VAL A 42 3.06 -7.18 -3.93
N GLU A 43 3.07 -7.32 -2.61
CA GLU A 43 3.33 -6.22 -1.67
C GLU A 43 4.27 -6.67 -0.55
N ARG A 44 5.31 -5.88 -0.30
CA ARG A 44 6.32 -6.22 0.73
C ARG A 44 5.87 -5.91 2.17
N TYR A 45 4.93 -4.99 2.35
CA TYR A 45 4.38 -4.62 3.65
C TYR A 45 3.14 -5.45 4.02
N ALA A 46 2.78 -5.42 5.31
CA ALA A 46 1.65 -6.17 5.84
C ALA A 46 0.29 -5.67 5.35
N SER A 47 0.20 -4.40 4.94
CA SER A 47 -1.05 -3.78 4.51
C SER A 47 -0.93 -3.22 3.09
N LEU A 48 -2.03 -3.29 2.34
CA LEU A 48 -2.16 -2.62 1.06
C LEU A 48 -2.29 -1.10 1.24
N GLY A 49 -2.11 -0.34 0.16
CA GLY A 49 -2.31 1.11 0.16
C GLY A 49 -1.02 1.92 0.02
N GLY A 50 0.14 1.28 0.16
CA GLY A 50 1.46 1.92 0.01
C GLY A 50 1.67 3.09 0.96
N VAL A 51 2.61 3.97 0.60
CA VAL A 51 2.94 5.18 1.38
C VAL A 51 1.73 6.09 1.54
N CYS A 52 0.90 6.25 0.50
CA CYS A 52 -0.25 7.14 0.53
C CYS A 52 -1.21 6.83 1.68
N LEU A 53 -1.67 5.58 1.81
CA LEU A 53 -2.65 5.23 2.83
C LEU A 53 -2.04 5.04 4.22
N ASN A 54 -0.82 4.51 4.29
CA ASN A 54 -0.24 4.09 5.57
C ASN A 54 0.55 5.20 6.28
N VAL A 55 1.27 6.06 5.54
CA VAL A 55 2.19 7.03 6.16
C VAL A 55 2.13 8.43 5.56
N GLY A 56 1.39 8.65 4.48
CA GLY A 56 1.35 9.92 3.74
C GLY A 56 -0.04 10.56 3.70
N CYS A 57 -0.70 10.46 2.57
CA CYS A 57 -1.92 11.23 2.25
C CYS A 57 -3.04 11.08 3.27
N ILE A 58 -3.35 9.85 3.68
CA ILE A 58 -4.49 9.61 4.55
C ILE A 58 -4.21 10.04 6.00
N PRO A 59 -3.11 9.62 6.65
CA PRO A 59 -2.81 10.11 8.00
C PRO A 59 -2.66 11.62 8.06
N SER A 60 -2.01 12.26 7.09
CA SER A 60 -1.86 13.71 7.07
C SER A 60 -3.20 14.43 6.93
N LYS A 61 -4.05 14.01 6.01
CA LYS A 61 -5.37 14.63 5.81
C LYS A 61 -6.31 14.42 7.01
N ALA A 62 -6.23 13.28 7.68
CA ALA A 62 -6.99 13.05 8.90
C ALA A 62 -6.62 14.04 10.02
N LEU A 63 -5.31 14.36 10.16
CA LEU A 63 -4.82 15.32 11.15
C LEU A 63 -5.05 16.77 10.72
N LEU A 64 -4.82 17.09 9.45
CA LEU A 64 -5.03 18.43 8.89
C LEU A 64 -6.50 18.85 8.97
N HIS A 65 -7.44 17.92 8.81
CA HIS A 65 -8.86 18.23 9.00
C HIS A 65 -9.16 18.71 10.44
N VAL A 66 -8.58 18.07 11.45
CA VAL A 66 -8.73 18.49 12.84
C VAL A 66 -8.10 19.89 13.04
N ALA A 67 -6.91 20.12 12.50
CA ALA A 67 -6.26 21.42 12.57
C ALA A 67 -7.10 22.51 11.89
N SER A 68 -7.64 22.22 10.72
CA SER A 68 -8.51 23.17 9.97
C SER A 68 -9.74 23.57 10.77
N VAL A 69 -10.41 22.63 11.43
CA VAL A 69 -11.58 22.92 12.30
C VAL A 69 -11.16 23.81 13.48
N MET A 70 -9.99 23.57 14.08
CA MET A 70 -9.48 24.39 15.17
C MET A 70 -9.19 25.83 14.72
N ASP A 71 -8.64 25.99 13.52
CA ASP A 71 -8.36 27.31 12.94
C ASP A 71 -9.65 28.04 12.57
N GLU A 72 -10.63 27.33 12.00
CA GLU A 72 -11.96 27.88 11.71
C GLU A 72 -12.65 28.41 12.96
N VAL A 73 -12.65 27.63 14.04
CA VAL A 73 -13.20 28.05 15.35
C VAL A 73 -12.53 29.32 15.89
N ARG A 74 -11.23 29.52 15.69
CA ARG A 74 -10.53 30.75 16.09
C ARG A 74 -11.04 31.98 15.34
N HIS A 75 -11.29 31.87 14.04
CA HIS A 75 -11.81 32.97 13.21
C HIS A 75 -13.24 33.36 13.56
N PHE A 76 -14.01 32.51 14.22
CA PHE A 76 -15.37 32.87 14.70
C PHE A 76 -15.38 34.01 15.71
N ALA A 77 -14.26 34.27 16.39
CA ALA A 77 -14.14 35.41 17.29
C ALA A 77 -14.33 36.74 16.54
N ASP A 78 -13.89 36.84 15.31
CA ASP A 78 -14.06 38.05 14.46
C ASP A 78 -15.54 38.27 14.07
N LEU A 79 -16.36 37.21 14.15
CA LEU A 79 -17.80 37.23 13.90
C LEU A 79 -18.62 37.41 15.17
N GLY A 80 -17.95 37.64 16.31
CA GLY A 80 -18.61 37.85 17.60
C GLY A 80 -18.93 36.55 18.36
N VAL A 81 -18.43 35.40 17.93
CA VAL A 81 -18.61 34.09 18.60
C VAL A 81 -17.28 33.59 19.14
N SER A 82 -17.16 33.53 20.46
CA SER A 82 -15.91 33.09 21.11
C SER A 82 -16.05 31.69 21.70
N PHE A 83 -15.03 30.86 21.54
CA PHE A 83 -14.90 29.53 22.13
C PHE A 83 -13.75 29.52 23.13
N ALA A 84 -13.83 28.65 24.13
CA ALA A 84 -12.72 28.41 25.04
C ALA A 84 -11.54 27.76 24.25
N ALA A 85 -10.31 27.92 24.76
CA ALA A 85 -9.14 27.27 24.19
C ALA A 85 -9.35 25.74 24.15
N PRO A 86 -9.02 25.08 23.03
CA PRO A 86 -9.22 23.65 22.91
C PRO A 86 -8.26 22.88 23.80
N VAL A 87 -8.74 21.81 24.42
CA VAL A 87 -7.92 20.82 25.13
C VAL A 87 -7.68 19.65 24.16
N VAL A 88 -6.42 19.40 23.82
CA VAL A 88 -6.04 18.35 22.85
C VAL A 88 -5.60 17.09 23.60
N ASP A 89 -6.32 15.98 23.39
CA ASP A 89 -5.92 14.64 23.81
C ASP A 89 -5.18 13.95 22.66
N ASN A 90 -3.86 13.93 22.72
CA ASN A 90 -3.01 13.36 21.68
C ASN A 90 -3.24 11.85 21.48
N ALA A 91 -3.58 11.11 22.54
CA ALA A 91 -3.85 9.69 22.44
C ALA A 91 -5.13 9.42 21.63
N LYS A 92 -6.20 10.18 21.87
CA LYS A 92 -7.43 10.09 21.10
C LYS A 92 -7.26 10.55 19.65
N LEU A 93 -6.48 11.60 19.43
CA LEU A 93 -6.17 12.08 18.09
C LEU A 93 -5.39 11.03 17.28
N LEU A 94 -4.40 10.39 17.89
CA LEU A 94 -3.65 9.29 17.27
C LEU A 94 -4.56 8.08 16.99
N ALA A 95 -5.43 7.72 17.93
CA ALA A 95 -6.39 6.63 17.75
C ALA A 95 -7.38 6.93 16.59
N HIS A 96 -7.87 8.17 16.49
CA HIS A 96 -8.69 8.61 15.35
C HIS A 96 -7.96 8.43 14.02
N LYS A 97 -6.75 8.96 13.90
CA LYS A 97 -5.91 8.82 12.71
C LYS A 97 -5.70 7.34 12.33
N ASN A 98 -5.36 6.49 13.31
CA ASN A 98 -5.16 5.06 13.08
C ASN A 98 -6.46 4.35 12.64
N LYS A 99 -7.60 4.73 13.19
CA LYS A 99 -8.93 4.21 12.78
C LYS A 99 -9.25 4.55 11.33
N VAL A 100 -8.96 5.77 10.88
CA VAL A 100 -9.18 6.19 9.48
C VAL A 100 -8.30 5.36 8.55
N VAL A 101 -7.00 5.25 8.85
CA VAL A 101 -6.06 4.44 8.06
C VAL A 101 -6.51 2.98 8.00
N GLY A 102 -6.82 2.37 9.15
CA GLY A 102 -7.24 0.96 9.24
C GLY A 102 -8.53 0.68 8.47
N LYS A 103 -9.50 1.61 8.48
CA LYS A 103 -10.73 1.48 7.68
C LYS A 103 -10.45 1.41 6.19
N LEU A 104 -9.57 2.28 5.69
CA LEU A 104 -9.26 2.35 4.25
C LEU A 104 -8.38 1.18 3.79
N THR A 105 -7.34 0.84 4.55
CA THR A 105 -6.48 -0.30 4.20
C THR A 105 -7.21 -1.64 4.30
N GLY A 106 -8.07 -1.81 5.30
CA GLY A 106 -8.96 -2.98 5.42
C GLY A 106 -9.95 -3.07 4.26
N GLY A 107 -10.49 -1.92 3.80
CA GLY A 107 -11.33 -1.84 2.61
C GLY A 107 -10.62 -2.35 1.35
N LEU A 108 -9.34 -2.01 1.15
CA LEU A 108 -8.55 -2.51 0.02
C LEU A 108 -8.38 -4.04 0.07
N GLY A 109 -8.13 -4.60 1.25
CA GLY A 109 -8.06 -6.06 1.44
C GLY A 109 -9.37 -6.76 1.07
N ALA A 110 -10.50 -6.19 1.52
CA ALA A 110 -11.83 -6.70 1.16
C ALA A 110 -12.08 -6.61 -0.36
N MET A 111 -11.71 -5.50 -0.99
CA MET A 111 -11.87 -5.29 -2.43
C MET A 111 -11.00 -6.26 -3.25
N ALA A 112 -9.77 -6.54 -2.83
CA ALA A 112 -8.91 -7.54 -3.44
C ALA A 112 -9.56 -8.93 -3.39
N LYS A 113 -10.08 -9.31 -2.23
CA LYS A 113 -10.77 -10.60 -2.03
C LYS A 113 -12.03 -10.73 -2.90
N MET A 114 -12.88 -9.69 -2.96
CA MET A 114 -14.10 -9.71 -3.80
C MET A 114 -13.77 -9.90 -5.29
N ARG A 115 -12.68 -9.31 -5.76
CA ARG A 115 -12.21 -9.40 -7.15
C ARG A 115 -11.34 -10.63 -7.44
N LYS A 116 -11.15 -11.48 -6.43
CA LYS A 116 -10.28 -12.67 -6.54
C LYS A 116 -8.84 -12.33 -6.96
N VAL A 117 -8.36 -11.14 -6.59
CA VAL A 117 -6.95 -10.78 -6.74
C VAL A 117 -6.14 -11.56 -5.72
N THR A 118 -5.18 -12.35 -6.19
CA THR A 118 -4.25 -13.05 -5.31
C THR A 118 -3.22 -12.07 -4.77
N VAL A 119 -3.24 -11.81 -3.47
CA VAL A 119 -2.26 -10.95 -2.82
C VAL A 119 -1.14 -11.81 -2.26
N VAL A 120 0.09 -11.56 -2.71
CA VAL A 120 1.31 -12.23 -2.26
C VAL A 120 2.13 -11.23 -1.45
N ARG A 121 2.37 -11.55 -0.18
CA ARG A 121 3.20 -10.73 0.67
C ARG A 121 4.66 -11.12 0.54
N GLY A 122 5.50 -10.20 0.08
CA GLY A 122 6.93 -10.41 -0.01
C GLY A 122 7.67 -9.39 -0.86
N TYR A 123 8.98 -9.52 -0.85
CA TYR A 123 9.90 -8.70 -1.64
C TYR A 123 10.15 -9.38 -2.99
N GLY A 124 9.69 -8.74 -4.07
CA GLY A 124 9.80 -9.26 -5.44
C GLY A 124 11.12 -8.88 -6.10
N SER A 125 11.75 -9.86 -6.76
CA SER A 125 12.92 -9.69 -7.59
C SER A 125 12.73 -10.42 -8.92
N PHE A 126 12.93 -9.74 -10.04
CA PHE A 126 12.84 -10.37 -11.36
C PHE A 126 13.98 -11.36 -11.58
N VAL A 127 13.64 -12.57 -12.00
CA VAL A 127 14.62 -13.59 -12.40
C VAL A 127 14.76 -13.68 -13.91
N ASP A 128 13.70 -13.37 -14.64
CA ASP A 128 13.71 -13.19 -16.10
C ASP A 128 12.53 -12.28 -16.53
N PRO A 129 12.28 -12.02 -17.83
CA PRO A 129 11.20 -11.14 -18.30
C PRO A 129 9.78 -11.60 -17.94
N HIS A 130 9.57 -12.84 -17.53
CA HIS A 130 8.25 -13.42 -17.22
C HIS A 130 8.16 -14.11 -15.85
N HIS A 131 9.22 -14.05 -15.04
CA HIS A 131 9.23 -14.66 -13.71
C HIS A 131 9.70 -13.67 -12.64
N LEU A 132 8.92 -13.59 -11.56
CA LEU A 132 9.27 -12.85 -10.34
C LEU A 132 9.46 -13.85 -9.20
N GLN A 133 10.62 -13.83 -8.58
CA GLN A 133 10.82 -14.50 -7.30
C GLN A 133 10.40 -13.57 -6.17
N VAL A 134 9.56 -14.06 -5.27
CA VAL A 134 9.08 -13.30 -4.11
C VAL A 134 9.60 -13.94 -2.85
N GLU A 135 10.40 -13.22 -2.09
CA GLU A 135 10.82 -13.62 -0.75
C GLU A 135 9.81 -13.13 0.27
N GLU A 136 9.20 -14.06 1.01
CA GLU A 136 8.20 -13.78 2.03
C GLU A 136 8.71 -12.76 3.05
N THR A 137 7.84 -11.82 3.43
CA THR A 137 8.11 -10.86 4.50
C THR A 137 7.14 -11.05 5.66
N THR A 138 7.57 -10.71 6.88
CA THR A 138 6.81 -10.88 8.11
C THR A 138 6.81 -9.61 8.98
N GLY A 139 6.11 -9.66 10.11
CA GLY A 139 6.07 -8.55 11.08
C GLY A 139 5.27 -7.34 10.58
N THR A 140 5.49 -6.21 11.21
CA THR A 140 4.90 -4.92 10.82
C THR A 140 5.75 -4.19 9.79
N SER A 141 6.99 -4.62 9.58
CA SER A 141 7.94 -4.08 8.61
C SER A 141 7.97 -4.94 7.33
N GLN A 142 9.12 -5.13 6.75
CA GLN A 142 9.38 -5.95 5.59
C GLN A 142 10.51 -6.96 5.87
N ASP A 143 10.50 -7.53 7.07
CA ASP A 143 11.54 -8.48 7.49
C ASP A 143 11.41 -9.77 6.69
N LYS A 144 12.50 -10.15 6.03
CA LYS A 144 12.56 -11.30 5.14
C LYS A 144 12.65 -12.60 5.93
N THR A 145 11.90 -13.62 5.51
CA THR A 145 11.88 -14.93 6.19
C THR A 145 12.84 -15.96 5.58
N GLY A 146 13.39 -15.68 4.41
CA GLY A 146 14.18 -16.64 3.61
C GLY A 146 13.34 -17.60 2.77
N LYS A 147 12.02 -17.66 2.97
CA LYS A 147 11.14 -18.46 2.11
C LYS A 147 10.86 -17.74 0.82
N THR A 148 10.97 -18.45 -0.29
CA THR A 148 10.75 -17.88 -1.62
C THR A 148 9.66 -18.65 -2.37
N GLN A 149 8.94 -17.95 -3.24
CA GLN A 149 8.06 -18.52 -4.25
C GLN A 149 8.28 -17.81 -5.57
N THR A 150 8.05 -18.49 -6.68
CA THR A 150 8.22 -17.96 -8.03
C THR A 150 6.85 -17.80 -8.70
N ILE A 151 6.61 -16.62 -9.28
CA ILE A 151 5.39 -16.28 -9.98
C ILE A 151 5.71 -16.10 -11.47
N ARG A 152 5.05 -16.89 -12.32
CA ARG A 152 5.09 -16.69 -13.77
C ARG A 152 3.94 -15.77 -14.19
N PHE A 153 4.23 -14.83 -15.08
CA PHE A 153 3.27 -13.86 -15.56
C PHE A 153 3.38 -13.64 -17.08
N LYS A 154 2.27 -13.28 -17.72
CA LYS A 154 2.27 -12.88 -19.14
C LYS A 154 2.67 -11.41 -19.29
N GLN A 155 2.13 -10.55 -18.41
CA GLN A 155 2.37 -9.12 -18.39
C GLN A 155 2.63 -8.65 -16.95
N CYS A 156 3.37 -7.55 -16.81
CA CYS A 156 3.70 -6.99 -15.50
C CYS A 156 3.51 -5.47 -15.47
N ILE A 157 2.96 -4.98 -14.35
CA ILE A 157 2.95 -3.55 -14.01
C ILE A 157 3.84 -3.35 -12.79
N ILE A 158 4.87 -2.52 -12.93
CA ILE A 158 5.76 -2.15 -11.84
C ILE A 158 5.22 -0.86 -11.21
N ALA A 159 4.68 -0.97 -10.01
CA ALA A 159 4.13 0.14 -9.20
C ALA A 159 4.79 0.19 -7.82
N ALA A 160 6.10 -0.07 -7.78
CA ALA A 160 6.89 -0.27 -6.56
C ALA A 160 7.11 0.99 -5.70
N GLY A 161 6.64 2.17 -6.18
CA GLY A 161 6.74 3.43 -5.46
C GLY A 161 8.15 4.00 -5.42
N SER A 162 8.45 4.72 -4.35
CA SER A 162 9.73 5.39 -4.13
C SER A 162 10.20 5.23 -2.69
N GLN A 163 11.45 5.56 -2.44
CA GLN A 163 12.03 5.63 -1.11
C GLN A 163 12.67 7.00 -0.89
N ALA A 164 12.72 7.43 0.39
CA ALA A 164 13.48 8.61 0.75
C ALA A 164 14.96 8.41 0.41
N MET A 165 15.54 9.40 -0.25
CA MET A 165 16.96 9.39 -0.55
C MET A 165 17.76 9.53 0.75
N ARG A 166 18.78 8.67 0.94
CA ARG A 166 19.75 8.81 2.01
C ARG A 166 20.95 9.59 1.47
N LEU A 167 21.29 10.65 2.17
CA LEU A 167 22.52 11.38 1.85
C LEU A 167 23.74 10.56 2.32
N PRO A 168 24.86 10.63 1.58
CA PRO A 168 26.05 9.80 1.87
C PRO A 168 26.91 10.29 3.03
N PHE A 169 26.42 11.27 3.81
CA PHE A 169 27.13 11.86 4.97
C PHE A 169 26.24 11.94 6.18
#